data_5519fa5e1dd2b6851030a5d7b4cf397a
#
_entry.id   5519fa5e1dd2b6851030a5d7b4cf397a
#
_cell.length_a   1.000
_cell.length_b   1.000
_cell.length_c   1.000
_cell.angle_alpha   90.00
_cell.angle_beta   90.00
_cell.angle_gamma   90.00
#
_symmetry.space_group_name_H-M   'P 1'
#
loop_
_entity.id
_entity.type
_entity.pdbx_description
1 polymer ?
#
loop_
_entity_poly.entity_id
_entity_poly.type
_entity_poly.pdbx_seq_one_letter_code
_entity_poly.pdbx_strand_id
1 'polypeptide(L)'
;MTGIRECILYRDFEQGELLEKMTMLMEDISHPKVLYGKDGEYFACIHQLVEMAGTYGFAGNLWHDYLTYLLVNHENAFSTACEIVGPVEGTINAFAMQDFEIFKQLYDFDLKELEKIYPSEDSSLITDYQNINEGSKVFNKRIRDRICTLAQKLAKAESTEEFMDDMVQFYKEFGVGKLGLHKAFRIDGTVTPARIVPITNIAHVHLDDLVGYEIAKKKLIDNTEAFVQGRPANNCLLFGDAGTGKSSSIKGILNQYYDQGLRIIEAYKHQFKDLNDIIAQVKNRNYKFIIYMDDLSFEEFEIEYKYLKAVIEGGLEKKPDNILIYATSNRRHLVREKFSDKEERRDDLHSSDTVQEKLSLVARFGVSIFFCAPDKKQFQNIVKTLAERHQVEMPEEELLLEANKWELQHGGLSGRTAQQFIDYLCGKNENK
;
A
#
# COMPACT_ATOMS: atom_id res chain seq x y z
N MET A 1 20.57 -27.00 -19.46
CA MET A 1 19.79 -25.77 -19.16
C MET A 1 20.77 -24.62 -19.08
N THR A 2 20.46 -23.49 -19.69
CA THR A 2 21.18 -22.26 -19.50
C THR A 2 20.90 -21.78 -18.06
N GLY A 3 21.94 -21.64 -17.25
CA GLY A 3 21.73 -21.43 -15.82
C GLY A 3 21.18 -20.02 -15.51
N ILE A 4 20.37 -19.88 -14.44
CA ILE A 4 19.85 -18.59 -13.95
C ILE A 4 20.95 -17.55 -13.73
N ARG A 5 22.21 -18.01 -13.55
CA ARG A 5 23.39 -17.15 -13.39
C ARG A 5 23.75 -16.37 -14.66
N GLU A 6 23.22 -16.74 -15.81
CA GLU A 6 23.42 -16.05 -17.09
C GLU A 6 22.44 -14.90 -17.32
N CYS A 7 21.41 -14.76 -16.46
CA CYS A 7 20.51 -13.61 -16.50
C CYS A 7 21.28 -12.31 -16.29
N ILE A 8 20.90 -11.29 -17.05
CA ILE A 8 21.56 -9.96 -17.05
C ILE A 8 20.74 -8.94 -16.26
N LEU A 9 19.43 -8.89 -16.51
CA LEU A 9 18.51 -7.93 -15.89
C LEU A 9 17.83 -8.49 -14.65
N TYR A 10 17.44 -9.78 -14.69
CA TYR A 10 16.73 -10.46 -13.62
C TYR A 10 17.73 -11.25 -12.76
N ARG A 11 18.40 -10.52 -11.85
CA ARG A 11 19.44 -11.05 -10.95
C ARG A 11 19.15 -10.60 -9.52
N ASP A 12 19.83 -11.24 -8.56
CA ASP A 12 19.84 -10.82 -7.15
C ASP A 12 18.43 -10.67 -6.55
N PHE A 13 17.57 -11.64 -6.81
CA PHE A 13 16.22 -11.64 -6.28
C PHE A 13 16.21 -11.69 -4.75
N GLU A 14 15.36 -10.88 -4.12
CA GLU A 14 15.22 -10.81 -2.65
C GLU A 14 14.93 -12.19 -2.01
N GLN A 15 14.30 -13.11 -2.75
CA GLN A 15 14.02 -14.50 -2.34
C GLN A 15 14.53 -15.51 -3.39
N GLY A 16 15.70 -15.26 -3.97
CA GLY A 16 16.27 -16.05 -5.06
C GLY A 16 16.96 -17.34 -4.64
N GLU A 17 17.19 -17.56 -3.35
CA GLU A 17 17.91 -18.75 -2.86
C GLU A 17 17.23 -20.06 -3.29
N LEU A 18 15.90 -20.11 -3.25
CA LEU A 18 15.13 -21.26 -3.71
C LEU A 18 15.29 -21.47 -5.22
N LEU A 19 15.29 -20.37 -6.02
CA LEU A 19 15.50 -20.44 -7.47
C LEU A 19 16.87 -21.06 -7.81
N GLU A 20 17.93 -20.62 -7.13
CA GLU A 20 19.28 -21.15 -7.33
C GLU A 20 19.35 -22.64 -6.98
N LYS A 21 18.78 -23.06 -5.84
CA LYS A 21 18.77 -24.47 -5.42
C LYS A 21 18.00 -25.33 -6.40
N MET A 22 16.79 -24.92 -6.79
CA MET A 22 15.97 -25.66 -7.74
C MET A 22 16.64 -25.79 -9.11
N THR A 23 17.25 -24.72 -9.63
CA THR A 23 17.96 -24.76 -10.90
C THR A 23 19.17 -25.67 -10.86
N MET A 24 19.94 -25.72 -9.76
CA MET A 24 21.03 -26.67 -9.55
C MET A 24 20.52 -28.12 -9.56
N LEU A 25 19.40 -28.41 -8.88
CA LEU A 25 18.81 -29.75 -8.90
C LEU A 25 18.36 -30.17 -10.31
N MET A 26 17.81 -29.24 -11.10
CA MET A 26 17.41 -29.48 -12.49
C MET A 26 18.62 -29.70 -13.41
N GLU A 27 19.72 -28.97 -13.22
CA GLU A 27 20.97 -29.16 -13.98
C GLU A 27 21.62 -30.52 -13.68
N ASP A 28 21.61 -30.95 -12.43
CA ASP A 28 22.19 -32.18 -11.93
C ASP A 28 21.52 -33.45 -12.54
N ILE A 29 20.28 -33.36 -13.05
CA ILE A 29 19.59 -34.46 -13.74
C ILE A 29 20.43 -35.00 -14.89
N SER A 30 21.15 -34.12 -15.58
CA SER A 30 22.05 -34.50 -16.69
C SER A 30 23.32 -35.23 -16.19
N HIS A 31 23.61 -35.23 -14.89
CA HIS A 31 24.80 -35.78 -14.27
C HIS A 31 24.47 -36.60 -13.00
N PRO A 32 23.77 -37.76 -13.11
CA PRO A 32 23.21 -38.51 -11.97
C PRO A 32 24.25 -38.97 -10.92
N LYS A 33 25.53 -39.01 -11.24
CA LYS A 33 26.58 -39.44 -10.29
C LYS A 33 26.88 -38.40 -9.20
N VAL A 34 26.44 -37.15 -9.35
CA VAL A 34 26.66 -36.04 -8.38
C VAL A 34 25.55 -35.95 -7.33
N LEU A 35 24.46 -36.67 -7.52
CA LEU A 35 23.19 -36.52 -6.77
C LEU A 35 23.13 -37.32 -5.46
N TYR A 36 24.09 -38.21 -5.18
CA TYR A 36 24.11 -38.97 -3.94
C TYR A 36 24.25 -38.03 -2.73
N GLY A 37 23.19 -37.93 -1.91
CA GLY A 37 23.15 -37.14 -0.65
C GLY A 37 22.49 -35.77 -0.73
N LYS A 38 21.89 -35.39 -1.90
CA LYS A 38 21.14 -34.13 -2.05
C LYS A 38 19.63 -34.24 -1.79
N ASP A 39 19.15 -35.37 -1.31
CA ASP A 39 17.74 -35.58 -0.99
C ASP A 39 17.21 -34.49 -0.03
N GLY A 40 18.03 -34.10 0.94
CA GLY A 40 17.68 -33.04 1.88
C GLY A 40 17.48 -31.67 1.24
N GLU A 41 18.22 -31.35 0.15
CA GLU A 41 18.07 -30.10 -0.58
C GLU A 41 16.76 -30.07 -1.39
N TYR A 42 16.41 -31.19 -2.04
CA TYR A 42 15.14 -31.32 -2.73
C TYR A 42 13.95 -31.10 -1.81
N PHE A 43 13.88 -31.83 -0.70
CA PHE A 43 12.79 -31.68 0.27
C PHE A 43 12.78 -30.28 0.93
N ALA A 44 13.93 -29.65 1.12
CA ALA A 44 13.99 -28.26 1.59
C ALA A 44 13.39 -27.27 0.57
N CYS A 45 13.58 -27.51 -0.73
CA CYS A 45 12.95 -26.69 -1.78
C CYS A 45 11.43 -26.88 -1.81
N ILE A 46 10.95 -28.13 -1.72
CA ILE A 46 9.50 -28.42 -1.62
C ILE A 46 8.90 -27.73 -0.38
N HIS A 47 9.56 -27.87 0.78
CA HIS A 47 9.12 -27.19 2.01
C HIS A 47 8.99 -25.69 1.80
N GLN A 48 9.98 -25.02 1.20
CA GLN A 48 9.94 -23.58 0.96
C GLN A 48 8.78 -23.17 0.05
N LEU A 49 8.49 -23.94 -1.02
CA LEU A 49 7.34 -23.68 -1.89
C LEU A 49 6.01 -23.77 -1.12
N VAL A 50 5.86 -24.79 -0.27
CA VAL A 50 4.65 -24.97 0.55
C VAL A 50 4.52 -23.84 1.60
N GLU A 51 5.59 -23.46 2.27
CA GLU A 51 5.59 -22.31 3.20
C GLU A 51 5.22 -20.99 2.50
N MET A 52 5.73 -20.79 1.27
CA MET A 52 5.34 -19.66 0.46
C MET A 52 3.86 -19.71 0.08
N ALA A 53 3.32 -20.88 -0.27
CA ALA A 53 1.90 -21.03 -0.54
C ALA A 53 1.04 -20.65 0.67
N GLY A 54 1.43 -21.08 1.88
CA GLY A 54 0.78 -20.69 3.12
C GLY A 54 0.90 -19.20 3.45
N THR A 55 2.01 -18.57 3.07
CA THR A 55 2.28 -17.15 3.33
C THR A 55 1.58 -16.23 2.34
N TYR A 56 1.70 -16.52 1.06
CA TYR A 56 1.20 -15.67 -0.04
C TYR A 56 -0.18 -16.09 -0.55
N GLY A 57 -0.67 -17.26 -0.14
CA GLY A 57 -1.96 -17.79 -0.56
C GLY A 57 -1.95 -18.39 -1.96
N PHE A 58 -0.79 -18.88 -2.43
CA PHE A 58 -0.65 -19.50 -3.75
C PHE A 58 -1.37 -20.85 -3.80
N ALA A 59 -1.86 -21.21 -4.99
CA ALA A 59 -2.55 -22.48 -5.25
C ALA A 59 -2.42 -22.86 -6.73
N GLY A 60 -2.44 -24.16 -7.01
CA GLY A 60 -2.18 -24.69 -8.34
C GLY A 60 -0.70 -25.03 -8.49
N ASN A 61 -0.04 -24.55 -9.52
CA ASN A 61 1.38 -24.82 -9.73
C ASN A 61 2.25 -23.84 -8.93
N LEU A 62 2.71 -24.27 -7.75
CA LEU A 62 3.51 -23.44 -6.85
C LEU A 62 4.85 -23.01 -7.44
N TRP A 63 5.44 -23.81 -8.33
CA TRP A 63 6.68 -23.44 -9.01
C TRP A 63 6.46 -22.26 -9.96
N HIS A 64 5.40 -22.31 -10.76
CA HIS A 64 5.03 -21.19 -11.64
C HIS A 64 4.65 -19.94 -10.85
N ASP A 65 3.89 -20.09 -9.78
CA ASP A 65 3.53 -18.96 -8.90
C ASP A 65 4.77 -18.31 -8.27
N TYR A 66 5.74 -19.13 -7.85
CA TYR A 66 7.02 -18.63 -7.32
C TYR A 66 7.85 -17.89 -8.37
N LEU A 67 8.01 -18.45 -9.58
CA LEU A 67 8.72 -17.78 -10.67
C LEU A 67 8.05 -16.44 -11.03
N THR A 68 6.72 -16.44 -11.11
CA THR A 68 5.95 -15.21 -11.36
C THR A 68 6.17 -14.20 -10.24
N TYR A 69 6.13 -14.64 -8.98
CA TYR A 69 6.39 -13.80 -7.82
C TYR A 69 7.77 -13.11 -7.92
N LEU A 70 8.80 -13.84 -8.31
CA LEU A 70 10.13 -13.25 -8.50
C LEU A 70 10.12 -12.18 -9.59
N LEU A 71 9.55 -12.49 -10.76
CA LEU A 71 9.52 -11.57 -11.90
C LEU A 71 8.73 -10.29 -11.62
N VAL A 72 7.56 -10.38 -10.97
CA VAL A 72 6.71 -9.21 -10.70
C VAL A 72 7.26 -8.33 -9.57
N ASN A 73 8.09 -8.90 -8.67
CA ASN A 73 8.69 -8.15 -7.57
C ASN A 73 10.07 -7.58 -7.92
N HIS A 74 10.70 -8.01 -9.01
CA HIS A 74 12.05 -7.61 -9.36
C HIS A 74 12.06 -6.29 -10.15
N GLU A 75 12.50 -5.21 -9.47
CA GLU A 75 12.67 -3.90 -10.07
C GLU A 75 14.03 -3.80 -10.78
N ASN A 76 14.03 -3.67 -12.10
CA ASN A 76 15.22 -3.46 -12.91
C ASN A 76 14.96 -2.39 -13.99
N ALA A 77 15.96 -2.05 -14.79
CA ALA A 77 15.85 -1.02 -15.81
C ALA A 77 14.76 -1.31 -16.86
N PHE A 78 14.56 -2.59 -17.22
CA PHE A 78 13.53 -3.00 -18.18
C PHE A 78 12.13 -2.95 -17.55
N SER A 79 11.93 -3.63 -16.42
CA SER A 79 10.63 -3.71 -15.78
C SER A 79 10.10 -2.33 -15.35
N THR A 80 10.98 -1.45 -14.87
CA THR A 80 10.62 -0.06 -14.50
C THR A 80 10.29 0.78 -15.74
N ALA A 81 11.02 0.61 -16.84
CA ALA A 81 10.69 1.31 -18.08
C ALA A 81 9.33 0.86 -18.64
N CYS A 82 9.05 -0.47 -18.62
CA CYS A 82 7.75 -1.00 -19.03
C CYS A 82 6.59 -0.49 -18.18
N GLU A 83 6.79 -0.34 -16.86
CA GLU A 83 5.82 0.28 -15.96
C GLU A 83 5.43 1.69 -16.42
N ILE A 84 6.42 2.48 -16.84
CA ILE A 84 6.21 3.90 -17.20
C ILE A 84 5.59 4.03 -18.58
N VAL A 85 6.19 3.42 -19.61
CA VAL A 85 5.80 3.66 -21.01
C VAL A 85 5.09 2.46 -21.67
N GLY A 86 5.10 1.28 -21.04
CA GLY A 86 4.67 0.03 -21.67
C GLY A 86 5.80 -0.59 -22.49
N PRO A 87 5.51 -1.13 -23.67
CA PRO A 87 6.54 -1.71 -24.53
C PRO A 87 7.67 -0.70 -24.78
N VAL A 88 8.90 -1.11 -24.54
CA VAL A 88 10.09 -0.29 -24.75
C VAL A 88 10.81 -0.76 -26.00
N GLU A 89 11.51 0.15 -26.66
CA GLU A 89 12.36 -0.16 -27.80
C GLU A 89 13.84 -0.06 -27.42
N GLY A 90 14.70 -0.81 -28.10
CA GLY A 90 16.13 -0.69 -27.93
C GLY A 90 16.83 -1.96 -27.46
N THR A 91 18.12 -1.87 -27.24
CA THR A 91 19.00 -3.00 -26.89
C THR A 91 18.61 -3.71 -25.58
N ILE A 92 17.96 -3.00 -24.66
CA ILE A 92 17.50 -3.58 -23.41
C ILE A 92 16.51 -4.73 -23.62
N ASN A 93 15.74 -4.71 -24.70
CA ASN A 93 14.81 -5.77 -25.06
C ASN A 93 15.54 -7.07 -25.40
N ALA A 94 16.72 -6.99 -26.02
CA ALA A 94 17.51 -8.18 -26.32
C ALA A 94 18.02 -8.86 -25.03
N PHE A 95 18.40 -8.09 -24.03
CA PHE A 95 18.77 -8.64 -22.72
C PHE A 95 17.56 -9.19 -21.97
N ALA A 96 16.42 -8.50 -22.03
CA ALA A 96 15.19 -9.02 -21.42
C ALA A 96 14.73 -10.31 -22.08
N MET A 97 14.80 -10.38 -23.41
CA MET A 97 14.46 -11.59 -24.18
C MET A 97 15.34 -12.79 -23.79
N GLN A 98 16.66 -12.57 -23.65
CA GLN A 98 17.58 -13.59 -23.19
C GLN A 98 17.20 -14.12 -21.80
N ASP A 99 16.89 -13.21 -20.87
CA ASP A 99 16.50 -13.59 -19.52
C ASP A 99 15.15 -14.31 -19.51
N PHE A 100 14.17 -13.83 -20.29
CA PHE A 100 12.87 -14.51 -20.40
C PHE A 100 12.95 -15.87 -21.11
N GLU A 101 13.90 -16.08 -22.00
CA GLU A 101 14.17 -17.41 -22.56
C GLU A 101 14.57 -18.39 -21.46
N ILE A 102 15.42 -17.97 -20.51
CA ILE A 102 15.80 -18.77 -19.35
C ILE A 102 14.58 -19.06 -18.47
N PHE A 103 13.78 -18.04 -18.16
CA PHE A 103 12.57 -18.23 -17.36
C PHE A 103 11.54 -19.11 -18.06
N LYS A 104 11.37 -18.98 -19.38
CA LYS A 104 10.48 -19.84 -20.17
C LYS A 104 10.91 -21.31 -20.08
N GLN A 105 12.22 -21.60 -20.17
CA GLN A 105 12.74 -22.95 -19.98
C GLN A 105 12.44 -23.49 -18.57
N LEU A 106 12.47 -22.63 -17.53
CA LEU A 106 12.12 -23.02 -16.16
C LEU A 106 10.61 -23.27 -15.98
N TYR A 107 9.77 -22.56 -16.73
CA TYR A 107 8.32 -22.78 -16.78
C TYR A 107 7.96 -24.08 -17.51
N ASP A 108 8.65 -24.37 -18.59
CA ASP A 108 8.39 -25.56 -19.41
C ASP A 108 9.00 -26.85 -18.84
N PHE A 109 9.83 -26.71 -17.80
CA PHE A 109 10.47 -27.86 -17.18
C PHE A 109 9.44 -28.75 -16.44
N ASP A 110 9.36 -30.02 -16.82
CA ASP A 110 8.52 -30.97 -16.10
C ASP A 110 9.19 -31.40 -14.78
N LEU A 111 8.65 -30.94 -13.67
CA LEU A 111 9.15 -31.27 -12.34
C LEU A 111 9.14 -32.78 -12.03
N LYS A 112 8.33 -33.57 -12.75
CA LYS A 112 8.34 -35.03 -12.63
C LYS A 112 9.67 -35.66 -13.04
N GLU A 113 10.50 -34.95 -13.80
CA GLU A 113 11.86 -35.42 -14.08
C GLU A 113 12.70 -35.53 -12.80
N LEU A 114 12.44 -34.70 -11.80
CA LEU A 114 13.10 -34.77 -10.47
C LEU A 114 12.69 -36.05 -9.72
N GLU A 115 11.46 -36.54 -9.88
CA GLU A 115 10.98 -37.78 -9.24
C GLU A 115 11.72 -39.02 -9.69
N LYS A 116 12.33 -39.02 -10.89
CA LYS A 116 13.18 -40.12 -11.36
C LYS A 116 14.42 -40.27 -10.50
N ILE A 117 14.85 -39.22 -9.83
CA ILE A 117 16.05 -39.20 -9.02
C ILE A 117 15.67 -39.21 -7.51
N TYR A 118 14.67 -38.48 -7.16
CA TYR A 118 14.10 -38.38 -5.82
C TYR A 118 12.73 -39.08 -5.82
N PRO A 119 12.65 -40.36 -5.53
CA PRO A 119 11.41 -41.16 -5.66
C PRO A 119 10.39 -40.70 -4.61
N SER A 120 9.53 -39.77 -5.01
CA SER A 120 8.42 -39.18 -4.24
C SER A 120 7.34 -38.74 -5.21
N GLU A 121 6.10 -38.61 -4.75
CA GLU A 121 5.00 -38.03 -5.55
C GLU A 121 4.81 -36.51 -5.28
N ASP A 122 5.82 -35.85 -4.67
CA ASP A 122 5.72 -34.48 -4.19
C ASP A 122 5.59 -33.47 -5.35
N SER A 123 6.18 -33.74 -6.52
CA SER A 123 6.08 -32.86 -7.68
C SER A 123 4.65 -32.71 -8.16
N SER A 124 3.87 -33.79 -8.16
CA SER A 124 2.46 -33.75 -8.51
C SER A 124 1.63 -32.95 -7.51
N LEU A 125 1.98 -33.02 -6.22
CA LEU A 125 1.31 -32.27 -5.16
C LEU A 125 1.59 -30.76 -5.24
N ILE A 126 2.81 -30.33 -5.59
CA ILE A 126 3.14 -28.91 -5.72
C ILE A 126 2.71 -28.30 -7.05
N THR A 127 2.47 -29.11 -8.10
CA THR A 127 1.95 -28.62 -9.39
C THR A 127 0.43 -28.53 -9.45
N ASP A 128 -0.28 -29.18 -8.52
CA ASP A 128 -1.73 -29.10 -8.34
C ASP A 128 -2.09 -28.86 -6.85
N TYR A 129 -1.40 -27.91 -6.24
CA TYR A 129 -1.53 -27.62 -4.82
C TYR A 129 -2.87 -26.98 -4.49
N GLN A 130 -3.57 -27.56 -3.53
CA GLN A 130 -4.84 -27.04 -3.02
C GLN A 130 -4.62 -26.39 -1.66
N ASN A 131 -4.78 -25.08 -1.62
CA ASN A 131 -4.65 -24.35 -0.37
C ASN A 131 -5.96 -24.42 0.43
N ILE A 132 -5.87 -24.87 1.69
CA ILE A 132 -7.02 -25.01 2.60
C ILE A 132 -7.60 -23.65 2.97
N ASN A 133 -6.78 -22.62 3.03
CA ASN A 133 -7.18 -21.27 3.36
C ASN A 133 -7.09 -20.37 2.11
N GLU A 134 -8.23 -19.88 1.64
CA GLU A 134 -8.27 -18.89 0.56
C GLU A 134 -7.62 -17.53 0.92
N GLY A 135 -7.10 -17.37 2.15
CA GLY A 135 -6.51 -16.14 2.67
C GLY A 135 -4.99 -16.15 2.62
N SER A 136 -4.39 -15.09 2.10
CA SER A 136 -2.96 -14.80 2.23
C SER A 136 -2.68 -14.01 3.51
N LYS A 137 -1.54 -14.27 4.17
CA LYS A 137 -1.07 -13.47 5.31
C LYS A 137 -0.39 -12.17 4.86
N VAL A 138 0.17 -12.14 3.66
CA VAL A 138 0.98 -11.03 3.13
C VAL A 138 0.27 -10.28 2.02
N PHE A 139 -0.36 -10.99 1.09
CA PHE A 139 -1.08 -10.38 -0.01
C PHE A 139 -2.57 -10.29 0.28
N ASN A 140 -3.20 -9.20 -0.12
CA ASN A 140 -4.65 -9.21 -0.25
C ASN A 140 -5.05 -10.13 -1.43
N LYS A 141 -6.30 -10.61 -1.41
CA LYS A 141 -6.84 -11.53 -2.41
C LYS A 141 -6.54 -11.07 -3.85
N ARG A 142 -6.63 -9.78 -4.11
CA ARG A 142 -6.43 -9.19 -5.43
C ARG A 142 -4.99 -9.32 -5.94
N ILE A 143 -3.97 -9.11 -5.09
CA ILE A 143 -2.56 -9.25 -5.47
C ILE A 143 -2.26 -10.71 -5.78
N ARG A 144 -2.68 -11.61 -4.90
CA ARG A 144 -2.56 -13.05 -5.10
C ARG A 144 -3.18 -13.49 -6.42
N ASP A 145 -4.44 -13.12 -6.66
CA ASP A 145 -5.19 -13.53 -7.86
C ASP A 145 -4.51 -13.02 -9.14
N ARG A 146 -3.92 -11.82 -9.12
CA ARG A 146 -3.15 -11.28 -10.24
C ARG A 146 -1.89 -12.10 -10.53
N ILE A 147 -1.14 -12.47 -9.49
CA ILE A 147 0.08 -13.28 -9.64
C ILE A 147 -0.28 -14.65 -10.17
N CYS A 148 -1.24 -15.36 -9.58
CA CYS A 148 -1.66 -16.68 -10.04
C CYS A 148 -2.25 -16.66 -11.46
N THR A 149 -3.00 -15.60 -11.81
CA THR A 149 -3.53 -15.43 -13.18
C THR A 149 -2.40 -15.23 -14.19
N LEU A 150 -1.41 -14.39 -13.86
CA LEU A 150 -0.24 -14.20 -14.70
C LEU A 150 0.56 -15.49 -14.82
N ALA A 151 0.78 -16.24 -13.74
CA ALA A 151 1.48 -17.51 -13.77
C ALA A 151 0.85 -18.51 -14.74
N GLN A 152 -0.49 -18.61 -14.72
CA GLN A 152 -1.24 -19.44 -15.67
C GLN A 152 -1.13 -18.95 -17.12
N LYS A 153 -1.01 -17.64 -17.34
CA LYS A 153 -0.85 -17.06 -18.67
C LYS A 153 0.55 -17.33 -19.21
N LEU A 154 1.57 -17.08 -18.41
CA LEU A 154 2.98 -17.33 -18.75
C LEU A 154 3.25 -18.83 -19.03
N ALA A 155 2.60 -19.72 -18.29
CA ALA A 155 2.71 -21.16 -18.52
C ALA A 155 2.10 -21.62 -19.87
N LYS A 156 1.20 -20.84 -20.46
CA LYS A 156 0.57 -21.13 -21.76
C LYS A 156 1.27 -20.45 -22.94
N ALA A 157 2.18 -19.53 -22.69
CA ALA A 157 2.92 -18.85 -23.73
C ALA A 157 3.68 -19.85 -24.60
N GLU A 158 3.47 -19.83 -25.91
CA GLU A 158 4.09 -20.77 -26.87
C GLU A 158 5.51 -20.33 -27.25
N SER A 159 5.83 -19.05 -27.07
CA SER A 159 7.15 -18.49 -27.39
C SER A 159 7.67 -17.56 -26.31
N THR A 160 8.97 -17.25 -26.36
CA THR A 160 9.59 -16.27 -25.46
C THR A 160 9.07 -14.85 -25.72
N GLU A 161 8.71 -14.53 -26.95
CA GLU A 161 8.11 -13.25 -27.32
C GLU A 161 6.75 -13.09 -26.65
N GLU A 162 5.89 -14.10 -26.69
CA GLU A 162 4.59 -14.08 -26.02
C GLU A 162 4.74 -13.96 -24.50
N PHE A 163 5.70 -14.72 -23.93
CA PHE A 163 6.03 -14.62 -22.50
C PHE A 163 6.45 -13.20 -22.11
N MET A 164 7.32 -12.56 -22.92
CA MET A 164 7.76 -11.19 -22.71
C MET A 164 6.60 -10.20 -22.83
N ASP A 165 5.74 -10.34 -23.84
CA ASP A 165 4.58 -9.47 -24.06
C ASP A 165 3.62 -9.51 -22.87
N ASP A 166 3.37 -10.70 -22.32
CA ASP A 166 2.54 -10.89 -21.14
C ASP A 166 3.14 -10.19 -19.90
N MET A 167 4.45 -10.29 -19.71
CA MET A 167 5.16 -9.58 -18.65
C MET A 167 5.11 -8.07 -18.83
N VAL A 168 5.35 -7.57 -20.04
CA VAL A 168 5.28 -6.13 -20.38
C VAL A 168 3.88 -5.58 -20.12
N GLN A 169 2.84 -6.31 -20.55
CA GLN A 169 1.46 -5.93 -20.29
C GLN A 169 1.17 -5.85 -18.80
N PHE A 170 1.64 -6.85 -18.02
CA PHE A 170 1.47 -6.85 -16.59
C PHE A 170 2.15 -5.64 -15.92
N TYR A 171 3.42 -5.35 -16.28
CA TYR A 171 4.14 -4.19 -15.74
C TYR A 171 3.45 -2.88 -16.08
N LYS A 172 2.92 -2.76 -17.30
CA LYS A 172 2.18 -1.56 -17.73
C LYS A 172 0.88 -1.37 -16.95
N GLU A 173 0.14 -2.45 -16.72
CA GLU A 173 -1.19 -2.40 -16.10
C GLU A 173 -1.12 -2.32 -14.57
N PHE A 174 -0.25 -3.11 -13.96
CA PHE A 174 -0.22 -3.28 -12.50
C PHE A 174 1.05 -2.72 -11.85
N GLY A 175 2.09 -2.44 -12.64
CA GLY A 175 3.38 -1.97 -12.17
C GLY A 175 4.30 -3.09 -11.73
N VAL A 176 5.48 -2.72 -11.21
CA VAL A 176 6.52 -3.63 -10.77
C VAL A 176 6.88 -3.41 -9.30
N GLY A 177 7.26 -4.49 -8.63
CA GLY A 177 7.72 -4.46 -7.26
C GLY A 177 6.64 -4.05 -6.27
N LYS A 178 7.09 -3.69 -5.08
CA LYS A 178 6.18 -3.32 -3.98
C LYS A 178 5.27 -2.14 -4.31
N LEU A 179 5.75 -1.16 -5.10
CA LEU A 179 4.97 0.01 -5.48
C LEU A 179 3.82 -0.31 -6.44
N GLY A 180 4.01 -1.28 -7.31
CA GLY A 180 2.95 -1.79 -8.20
C GLY A 180 1.87 -2.54 -7.43
N LEU A 181 2.29 -3.47 -6.58
CA LEU A 181 1.40 -4.43 -5.95
C LEU A 181 0.62 -3.87 -4.75
N HIS A 182 1.17 -2.91 -4.00
CA HIS A 182 0.57 -2.42 -2.75
C HIS A 182 0.00 -1.01 -2.86
N LYS A 183 -1.03 -0.72 -2.05
CA LYS A 183 -1.74 0.57 -2.02
C LYS A 183 -1.10 1.56 -1.08
N ALA A 184 -0.63 1.09 0.08
CA ALA A 184 -0.13 1.93 1.14
C ALA A 184 1.18 1.39 1.72
N PHE A 185 1.95 2.32 2.24
CA PHE A 185 3.29 2.09 2.75
C PHE A 185 3.49 2.86 4.04
N ARG A 186 4.45 2.41 4.83
CA ARG A 186 5.01 3.14 5.97
C ARG A 186 6.51 3.31 5.79
N ILE A 187 7.07 4.25 6.52
CA ILE A 187 8.51 4.51 6.53
C ILE A 187 9.19 3.57 7.53
N ASP A 188 10.23 2.88 7.07
CA ASP A 188 11.16 2.15 7.91
C ASP A 188 12.44 2.99 8.05
N GLY A 189 12.56 3.71 9.16
CA GLY A 189 13.72 4.52 9.51
C GLY A 189 14.78 3.76 10.31
N THR A 190 14.67 2.44 10.46
CA THR A 190 15.69 1.62 11.17
C THR A 190 16.93 1.39 10.31
N VAL A 191 16.83 1.62 9.02
CA VAL A 191 17.93 1.52 8.04
C VAL A 191 18.26 2.89 7.46
N THR A 192 19.49 3.05 6.96
CA THR A 192 19.95 4.29 6.33
C THR A 192 20.48 3.97 4.93
N PRO A 193 19.96 4.60 3.85
CA PRO A 193 18.81 5.52 3.84
C PRO A 193 17.50 4.86 4.26
N ALA A 194 16.57 5.64 4.81
CA ALA A 194 15.24 5.14 5.16
C ALA A 194 14.51 4.59 3.93
N ARG A 195 13.70 3.56 4.13
CA ARG A 195 12.97 2.89 3.02
C ARG A 195 11.47 2.81 3.29
N ILE A 196 10.70 2.61 2.23
CA ILE A 196 9.26 2.33 2.34
C ILE A 196 9.02 0.83 2.42
N VAL A 197 8.09 0.44 3.31
CA VAL A 197 7.63 -0.95 3.46
C VAL A 197 6.11 -1.02 3.29
N PRO A 198 5.56 -2.06 2.65
CA PRO A 198 4.13 -2.17 2.41
C PRO A 198 3.32 -2.30 3.70
N ILE A 199 2.11 -1.73 3.69
CA ILE A 199 1.04 -2.02 4.64
C ILE A 199 0.09 -3.00 3.97
N THR A 200 0.00 -4.22 4.50
CA THR A 200 -0.76 -5.31 3.86
C THR A 200 -2.22 -5.33 4.26
N ASN A 201 -2.54 -4.95 5.48
CA ASN A 201 -3.90 -4.94 6.00
C ASN A 201 -4.43 -3.51 6.11
N ILE A 202 -5.09 -3.04 5.07
CA ILE A 202 -5.69 -1.72 5.00
C ILE A 202 -7.20 -1.86 5.17
N ALA A 203 -7.79 -1.04 6.04
CA ALA A 203 -9.24 -1.03 6.23
C ALA A 203 -9.98 -0.71 4.92
N HIS A 204 -10.94 -1.55 4.57
CA HIS A 204 -11.86 -1.30 3.45
C HIS A 204 -12.88 -0.24 3.85
N VAL A 205 -12.50 1.02 3.66
CA VAL A 205 -13.39 2.18 3.87
C VAL A 205 -13.70 2.78 2.50
N HIS A 206 -14.97 2.99 2.21
CA HIS A 206 -15.41 3.77 1.06
C HIS A 206 -15.86 5.15 1.51
N LEU A 207 -15.73 6.16 0.64
CA LEU A 207 -16.19 7.52 0.97
C LEU A 207 -17.71 7.57 1.21
N ASP A 208 -18.46 6.68 0.59
CA ASP A 208 -19.90 6.53 0.80
C ASP A 208 -20.25 5.93 2.17
N ASP A 209 -19.29 5.29 2.85
CA ASP A 209 -19.48 4.81 4.22
C ASP A 209 -19.54 5.95 5.23
N LEU A 210 -18.93 7.08 4.89
CA LEU A 210 -18.96 8.29 5.72
C LEU A 210 -20.25 9.06 5.48
N VAL A 211 -21.20 8.91 6.39
CA VAL A 211 -22.50 9.59 6.36
C VAL A 211 -22.31 11.07 6.68
N GLY A 212 -22.80 11.95 5.81
CA GLY A 212 -22.64 13.40 5.93
C GLY A 212 -21.31 13.90 5.35
N TYR A 213 -20.97 15.14 5.68
CA TYR A 213 -19.72 15.81 5.23
C TYR A 213 -19.58 16.00 3.73
N GLU A 214 -20.68 16.11 2.97
CA GLU A 214 -20.68 16.11 1.50
C GLU A 214 -19.78 17.22 0.91
N ILE A 215 -19.81 18.41 1.49
CA ILE A 215 -18.95 19.53 1.02
C ILE A 215 -17.47 19.22 1.28
N ALA A 216 -17.15 18.65 2.44
CA ALA A 216 -15.77 18.31 2.80
C ALA A 216 -15.26 17.16 1.93
N LYS A 217 -16.06 16.11 1.75
CA LYS A 217 -15.76 14.98 0.86
C LYS A 217 -15.54 15.46 -0.57
N LYS A 218 -16.43 16.30 -1.10
CA LYS A 218 -16.30 16.83 -2.45
C LYS A 218 -15.00 17.60 -2.66
N LYS A 219 -14.62 18.49 -1.75
CA LYS A 219 -13.35 19.23 -1.84
C LYS A 219 -12.13 18.31 -1.84
N LEU A 220 -12.16 17.25 -1.02
CA LEU A 220 -11.10 16.25 -0.97
C LEU A 220 -11.03 15.46 -2.26
N ILE A 221 -12.17 15.02 -2.79
CA ILE A 221 -12.29 14.29 -4.05
C ILE A 221 -11.77 15.16 -5.20
N ASP A 222 -12.27 16.39 -5.36
CA ASP A 222 -11.91 17.29 -6.44
C ASP A 222 -10.39 17.54 -6.49
N ASN A 223 -9.73 17.76 -5.34
CA ASN A 223 -8.29 17.95 -5.27
C ASN A 223 -7.51 16.66 -5.56
N THR A 224 -7.99 15.51 -5.07
CA THR A 224 -7.32 14.22 -5.30
C THR A 224 -7.48 13.76 -6.74
N GLU A 225 -8.66 13.93 -7.33
CA GLU A 225 -8.92 13.60 -8.73
C GLU A 225 -8.07 14.45 -9.68
N ALA A 226 -7.96 15.76 -9.42
CA ALA A 226 -7.06 16.63 -10.18
C ALA A 226 -5.61 16.10 -10.12
N PHE A 227 -5.15 15.72 -8.94
CA PHE A 227 -3.81 15.16 -8.75
C PHE A 227 -3.58 13.86 -9.52
N VAL A 228 -4.49 12.90 -9.40
CA VAL A 228 -4.40 11.59 -10.06
C VAL A 228 -4.40 11.75 -11.59
N GLN A 229 -5.21 12.68 -12.10
CA GLN A 229 -5.27 13.01 -13.53
C GLN A 229 -4.09 13.86 -14.04
N GLY A 230 -3.09 14.15 -13.19
CA GLY A 230 -1.94 14.96 -13.58
C GLY A 230 -2.22 16.45 -13.72
N ARG A 231 -3.39 16.92 -13.28
CA ARG A 231 -3.73 18.35 -13.21
C ARG A 231 -3.12 19.00 -11.96
N PRO A 232 -2.91 20.33 -11.95
CA PRO A 232 -2.45 21.03 -10.76
C PRO A 232 -3.34 20.76 -9.55
N ALA A 233 -2.72 20.34 -8.43
CA ALA A 233 -3.38 20.06 -7.17
C ALA A 233 -2.51 20.52 -5.99
N ASN A 234 -3.10 20.64 -4.82
CA ASN A 234 -2.46 21.20 -3.65
C ASN A 234 -2.27 20.17 -2.54
N ASN A 235 -1.30 20.43 -1.64
CA ASN A 235 -1.26 19.79 -0.34
C ASN A 235 -2.58 20.08 0.42
N CYS A 236 -3.06 19.12 1.19
CA CYS A 236 -4.37 19.19 1.82
C CYS A 236 -4.28 18.99 3.34
N LEU A 237 -4.91 19.89 4.08
CA LEU A 237 -5.09 19.78 5.52
C LEU A 237 -6.56 19.56 5.86
N LEU A 238 -6.89 18.39 6.43
CA LEU A 238 -8.20 18.09 7.00
C LEU A 238 -8.14 18.40 8.50
N PHE A 239 -8.90 19.38 8.93
CA PHE A 239 -8.90 19.78 10.34
C PHE A 239 -10.31 19.85 10.93
N GLY A 240 -10.43 19.79 12.25
CA GLY A 240 -11.71 19.87 12.95
C GLY A 240 -11.85 18.83 14.05
N ASP A 241 -13.08 18.60 14.49
CA ASP A 241 -13.36 17.82 15.69
C ASP A 241 -12.95 16.36 15.59
N ALA A 242 -12.63 15.73 16.72
CA ALA A 242 -12.28 14.32 16.77
C ALA A 242 -13.46 13.43 16.38
N GLY A 243 -13.17 12.29 15.73
CA GLY A 243 -14.22 11.31 15.37
C GLY A 243 -15.14 11.72 14.21
N THR A 244 -14.79 12.77 13.44
CA THR A 244 -15.59 13.28 12.32
C THR A 244 -15.26 12.64 10.96
N GLY A 245 -14.40 11.60 10.92
CA GLY A 245 -14.12 10.87 9.70
C GLY A 245 -12.94 11.38 8.86
N LYS A 246 -12.11 12.31 9.37
CA LYS A 246 -10.92 12.85 8.66
C LYS A 246 -10.00 11.75 8.14
N SER A 247 -9.50 10.90 9.02
CA SER A 247 -8.58 9.80 8.66
C SER A 247 -9.29 8.71 7.82
N SER A 248 -10.58 8.49 8.06
CA SER A 248 -11.39 7.58 7.25
C SER A 248 -11.57 8.09 5.82
N SER A 249 -11.70 9.41 5.63
CA SER A 249 -11.76 10.03 4.29
C SER A 249 -10.47 9.79 3.49
N ILE A 250 -9.30 9.83 4.14
CA ILE A 250 -8.01 9.53 3.48
C ILE A 250 -7.95 8.05 3.06
N LYS A 251 -8.42 7.13 3.91
CA LYS A 251 -8.52 5.71 3.54
C LYS A 251 -9.51 5.50 2.39
N GLY A 252 -10.60 6.24 2.38
CA GLY A 252 -11.61 6.20 1.30
C GLY A 252 -11.06 6.62 -0.05
N ILE A 253 -10.34 7.75 -0.13
CA ILE A 253 -9.71 8.18 -1.40
C ILE A 253 -8.65 7.20 -1.89
N LEU A 254 -7.88 6.57 -0.99
CA LEU A 254 -6.93 5.53 -1.38
C LEU A 254 -7.63 4.38 -2.08
N ASN A 255 -8.72 3.88 -1.50
CA ASN A 255 -9.47 2.77 -2.10
C ASN A 255 -10.12 3.16 -3.43
N GLN A 256 -10.58 4.39 -3.57
CA GLN A 256 -11.25 4.90 -4.77
C GLN A 256 -10.27 5.12 -5.94
N TYR A 257 -9.06 5.61 -5.67
CA TYR A 257 -8.12 6.03 -6.72
C TYR A 257 -6.89 5.13 -6.88
N TYR A 258 -6.79 4.04 -6.13
CA TYR A 258 -5.67 3.10 -6.24
C TYR A 258 -5.48 2.58 -7.67
N ASP A 259 -6.56 2.18 -8.34
CA ASP A 259 -6.52 1.64 -9.70
C ASP A 259 -6.12 2.71 -10.75
N GLN A 260 -6.23 3.98 -10.38
CA GLN A 260 -5.76 5.10 -11.18
C GLN A 260 -4.33 5.53 -10.80
N GLY A 261 -3.61 4.71 -10.06
CA GLY A 261 -2.20 4.92 -9.72
C GLY A 261 -1.95 5.66 -8.41
N LEU A 262 -2.97 5.92 -7.57
CA LEU A 262 -2.74 6.54 -6.26
C LEU A 262 -2.08 5.57 -5.28
N ARG A 263 -1.09 6.06 -4.55
CA ARG A 263 -0.40 5.38 -3.44
C ARG A 263 -0.33 6.29 -2.23
N ILE A 264 -0.40 5.72 -1.03
CA ILE A 264 -0.24 6.51 0.21
C ILE A 264 0.98 6.01 0.98
N ILE A 265 1.79 6.94 1.47
CA ILE A 265 2.92 6.67 2.37
C ILE A 265 2.58 7.33 3.70
N GLU A 266 2.35 6.52 4.72
CA GLU A 266 2.11 7.00 6.09
C GLU A 266 3.42 7.43 6.72
N ALA A 267 3.47 8.66 7.21
CA ALA A 267 4.63 9.26 7.85
C ALA A 267 4.28 9.74 9.27
N TYR A 268 4.96 9.23 10.26
CA TYR A 268 4.85 9.68 11.64
C TYR A 268 5.80 10.86 11.89
N LYS A 269 5.45 11.71 12.84
CA LYS A 269 6.16 12.94 13.15
C LYS A 269 7.68 12.76 13.34
N HIS A 270 8.10 11.74 14.09
CA HIS A 270 9.51 11.44 14.31
C HIS A 270 10.30 11.03 13.05
N GLN A 271 9.60 10.71 11.94
CA GLN A 271 10.17 10.31 10.66
C GLN A 271 10.29 11.46 9.66
N PHE A 272 9.94 12.69 10.03
CA PHE A 272 9.99 13.81 9.08
C PHE A 272 11.40 14.15 8.59
N LYS A 273 12.43 13.81 9.36
CA LYS A 273 13.83 13.91 8.92
C LYS A 273 14.15 12.99 7.73
N ASP A 274 13.42 11.89 7.60
CA ASP A 274 13.65 10.84 6.60
C ASP A 274 12.84 11.08 5.29
N LEU A 275 11.99 12.12 5.26
CA LEU A 275 11.09 12.38 4.12
C LEU A 275 11.84 12.61 2.80
N ASN A 276 13.02 13.22 2.82
CA ASN A 276 13.81 13.44 1.61
C ASN A 276 14.28 12.12 0.99
N ASP A 277 14.67 11.15 1.80
CA ASP A 277 15.04 9.81 1.34
C ASP A 277 13.85 9.10 0.68
N ILE A 278 12.67 9.25 1.28
CA ILE A 278 11.44 8.67 0.75
C ILE A 278 11.03 9.34 -0.56
N ILE A 279 11.08 10.67 -0.63
CA ILE A 279 10.80 11.43 -1.85
C ILE A 279 11.73 10.99 -2.98
N ALA A 280 13.02 10.83 -2.70
CA ALA A 280 14.00 10.41 -3.69
C ALA A 280 13.68 9.03 -4.30
N GLN A 281 13.12 8.10 -3.51
CA GLN A 281 12.73 6.76 -3.98
C GLN A 281 11.51 6.76 -4.89
N VAL A 282 10.59 7.74 -4.75
CA VAL A 282 9.29 7.71 -5.44
C VAL A 282 9.11 8.82 -6.48
N LYS A 283 9.97 9.85 -6.49
CA LYS A 283 9.80 11.03 -7.36
C LYS A 283 9.80 10.73 -8.86
N ASN A 284 10.46 9.65 -9.28
CA ASN A 284 10.58 9.27 -10.69
C ASN A 284 9.67 8.09 -11.07
N ARG A 285 8.76 7.67 -10.18
CA ARG A 285 7.84 6.55 -10.44
C ARG A 285 6.56 7.06 -11.09
N ASN A 286 5.90 6.20 -11.85
CA ASN A 286 4.67 6.52 -12.60
C ASN A 286 3.42 6.59 -11.74
N TYR A 287 3.54 6.53 -10.42
CA TYR A 287 2.43 6.63 -9.48
C TYR A 287 2.29 8.03 -8.91
N LYS A 288 1.10 8.33 -8.40
CA LYS A 288 0.81 9.52 -7.62
C LYS A 288 0.87 9.17 -6.14
N PHE A 289 1.74 9.84 -5.40
CA PHE A 289 1.98 9.55 -3.99
C PHE A 289 1.40 10.65 -3.11
N ILE A 290 0.63 10.25 -2.10
CA ILE A 290 0.25 11.11 -1.00
C ILE A 290 1.06 10.69 0.22
N ILE A 291 1.91 11.59 0.72
CA ILE A 291 2.54 11.44 2.03
C ILE A 291 1.50 11.87 3.06
N TYR A 292 1.03 10.91 3.85
CA TYR A 292 -0.06 11.08 4.79
C TYR A 292 0.46 11.19 6.22
N MET A 293 0.01 12.22 6.92
CA MET A 293 0.34 12.52 8.31
C MET A 293 -0.93 12.58 9.14
N ASP A 294 -1.14 11.59 10.01
CA ASP A 294 -2.32 11.53 10.87
C ASP A 294 -2.09 12.28 12.18
N ASP A 295 -3.14 12.97 12.63
CA ASP A 295 -3.20 13.76 13.88
C ASP A 295 -2.02 14.73 14.05
N LEU A 296 -1.72 15.49 13.00
CA LEU A 296 -0.60 16.41 12.96
C LEU A 296 -0.80 17.56 13.92
N SER A 297 0.09 17.67 14.89
CA SER A 297 0.16 18.79 15.82
C SER A 297 1.59 18.95 16.33
N PHE A 298 2.00 20.18 16.61
CA PHE A 298 3.34 20.51 17.13
C PHE A 298 3.24 21.29 18.43
N GLU A 299 4.10 20.95 19.36
CA GLU A 299 4.39 21.82 20.50
C GLU A 299 5.43 22.88 20.07
N GLU A 300 5.55 23.94 20.85
CA GLU A 300 6.32 25.12 20.47
C GLU A 300 7.82 24.86 20.23
N PHE A 301 8.39 23.92 20.96
CA PHE A 301 9.83 23.59 20.94
C PHE A 301 10.20 22.42 20.03
N GLU A 302 9.23 21.81 19.36
CA GLU A 302 9.49 20.67 18.48
C GLU A 302 10.16 21.11 17.18
N ILE A 303 11.26 20.45 16.81
CA ILE A 303 12.03 20.75 15.60
C ILE A 303 11.40 20.17 14.33
N GLU A 304 10.53 19.19 14.49
CA GLU A 304 9.93 18.42 13.40
C GLU A 304 9.12 19.29 12.43
N TYR A 305 8.53 20.39 12.91
CA TYR A 305 7.82 21.32 12.03
C TYR A 305 8.76 21.97 11.00
N LYS A 306 10.05 22.18 11.34
CA LYS A 306 11.03 22.74 10.41
C LYS A 306 11.37 21.78 9.27
N TYR A 307 11.46 20.48 9.58
CA TYR A 307 11.63 19.47 8.54
C TYR A 307 10.43 19.42 7.59
N LEU A 308 9.22 19.41 8.14
CA LEU A 308 8.00 19.44 7.32
C LEU A 308 7.92 20.70 6.47
N LYS A 309 8.24 21.87 7.06
CA LYS A 309 8.27 23.15 6.34
C LYS A 309 9.22 23.08 5.15
N ALA A 310 10.45 22.58 5.35
CA ALA A 310 11.44 22.45 4.30
C ALA A 310 10.96 21.54 3.17
N VAL A 311 10.30 20.42 3.49
CA VAL A 311 9.77 19.48 2.49
C VAL A 311 8.58 20.08 1.73
N ILE A 312 7.69 20.82 2.38
CA ILE A 312 6.52 21.46 1.73
C ILE A 312 6.96 22.60 0.81
N GLU A 313 7.92 23.43 1.24
CA GLU A 313 8.41 24.57 0.46
C GLU A 313 9.26 24.13 -0.72
N GLY A 314 9.94 22.98 -0.58
CA GLY A 314 11.03 22.59 -1.46
C GLY A 314 12.23 23.52 -1.26
N GLY A 315 13.41 23.06 -1.67
CA GLY A 315 14.60 23.89 -1.72
C GLY A 315 14.79 24.48 -3.13
N LEU A 316 16.00 24.41 -3.65
CA LEU A 316 16.32 24.75 -5.04
C LEU A 316 15.78 23.69 -6.02
N GLU A 317 15.53 22.47 -5.58
CA GLU A 317 14.96 21.39 -6.38
C GLU A 317 13.44 21.61 -6.53
N LYS A 318 12.93 21.54 -7.75
CA LYS A 318 11.48 21.61 -7.99
C LYS A 318 10.78 20.46 -7.26
N LYS A 319 9.69 20.78 -6.55
CA LYS A 319 8.83 19.77 -5.94
C LYS A 319 8.37 18.76 -7.00
N PRO A 320 8.48 17.46 -6.77
CA PRO A 320 7.99 16.45 -7.71
C PRO A 320 6.48 16.58 -7.95
N ASP A 321 6.08 16.57 -9.23
CA ASP A 321 4.67 16.72 -9.62
C ASP A 321 3.80 15.49 -9.29
N ASN A 322 4.44 14.40 -8.84
CA ASN A 322 3.78 13.15 -8.47
C ASN A 322 3.66 12.97 -6.95
N ILE A 323 3.95 14.01 -6.14
CA ILE A 323 3.90 13.90 -4.66
C ILE A 323 3.08 15.05 -4.08
N LEU A 324 2.08 14.72 -3.24
CA LEU A 324 1.38 15.67 -2.38
C LEU A 324 1.48 15.25 -0.90
N ILE A 325 1.30 16.22 -0.02
CA ILE A 325 1.23 16.00 1.42
C ILE A 325 -0.20 16.23 1.88
N TYR A 326 -0.80 15.21 2.50
CA TYR A 326 -2.10 15.30 3.15
C TYR A 326 -1.92 15.09 4.65
N ALA A 327 -2.52 15.98 5.44
CA ALA A 327 -2.46 15.87 6.89
C ALA A 327 -3.86 15.94 7.50
N THR A 328 -4.07 15.22 8.60
CA THR A 328 -5.24 15.45 9.47
C THR A 328 -4.79 16.14 10.76
N SER A 329 -5.67 16.92 11.34
CA SER A 329 -5.44 17.55 12.63
C SER A 329 -6.75 17.77 13.40
N ASN A 330 -6.68 17.64 14.71
CA ASN A 330 -7.80 18.01 15.57
C ASN A 330 -7.81 19.53 15.90
N ARG A 331 -6.87 20.29 15.30
CA ARG A 331 -6.72 21.74 15.49
C ARG A 331 -6.61 22.44 14.14
N ARG A 332 -7.14 23.65 14.07
CA ARG A 332 -6.96 24.51 12.90
C ARG A 332 -5.50 25.00 12.78
N HIS A 333 -4.91 25.34 13.91
CA HIS A 333 -3.51 25.75 14.00
C HIS A 333 -2.67 24.56 14.43
N LEU A 334 -1.73 24.15 13.58
CA LEU A 334 -0.93 22.95 13.79
C LEU A 334 0.06 23.08 14.95
N VAL A 335 0.45 24.31 15.30
CA VAL A 335 1.34 24.60 16.44
C VAL A 335 0.54 25.19 17.59
N ARG A 336 0.77 24.69 18.80
CA ARG A 336 0.05 25.11 20.00
C ARG A 336 0.44 26.54 20.38
N GLU A 337 -0.57 27.41 20.54
CA GLU A 337 -0.41 28.75 21.12
C GLU A 337 -0.65 28.70 22.65
N LYS A 338 0.21 29.31 23.45
CA LYS A 338 -0.03 29.50 24.88
C LYS A 338 -0.79 30.82 25.11
N PHE A 339 -1.55 30.89 26.19
CA PHE A 339 -2.23 32.10 26.58
C PHE A 339 -1.24 33.25 26.91
N SER A 340 -0.02 32.92 27.39
CA SER A 340 1.07 33.85 27.57
C SER A 340 1.49 34.57 26.29
N ASP A 341 1.41 33.90 25.14
CA ASP A 341 1.76 34.49 23.82
C ASP A 341 0.83 35.67 23.45
N LYS A 342 -0.36 35.75 24.07
CA LYS A 342 -1.29 36.88 23.86
C LYS A 342 -0.96 38.07 24.74
N GLU A 343 -0.35 37.88 25.90
CA GLU A 343 0.07 38.94 26.81
C GLU A 343 1.44 39.49 26.41
N GLU A 344 2.37 38.64 25.99
CA GLU A 344 3.70 39.03 25.51
C GLU A 344 3.67 39.75 24.15
N ARG A 345 2.56 39.68 23.39
CA ARG A 345 2.36 40.46 22.14
C ARG A 345 2.48 41.99 22.33
N ARG A 346 2.53 42.46 23.57
CA ARG A 346 2.65 43.90 23.84
C ARG A 346 4.08 44.41 24.02
N ASP A 347 5.06 43.52 24.25
CA ASP A 347 6.38 43.96 24.67
C ASP A 347 7.58 43.41 23.87
N ASP A 348 7.39 42.48 22.87
CA ASP A 348 8.54 41.92 22.17
C ASP A 348 8.27 41.68 20.67
N LEU A 349 9.08 42.32 19.79
CA LEU A 349 9.06 42.17 18.35
C LEU A 349 9.38 40.72 17.90
N HIS A 350 10.09 39.94 18.70
CA HIS A 350 10.48 38.55 18.40
C HIS A 350 9.35 37.54 18.60
N SER A 351 8.36 37.81 19.45
CA SER A 351 7.21 36.93 19.64
C SER A 351 6.26 36.93 18.44
N SER A 352 6.19 38.06 17.75
CA SER A 352 5.41 38.22 16.51
C SER A 352 5.95 37.32 15.36
N ASP A 353 7.27 37.19 15.23
CA ASP A 353 7.91 36.39 14.19
C ASP A 353 7.64 34.90 14.37
N THR A 354 7.68 34.38 15.59
CA THR A 354 7.39 32.97 15.91
C THR A 354 5.94 32.62 15.63
N VAL A 355 4.98 33.48 15.97
CA VAL A 355 3.56 33.25 15.66
C VAL A 355 3.31 33.32 14.16
N GLN A 356 3.94 34.24 13.46
CA GLN A 356 3.84 34.36 12.00
C GLN A 356 4.45 33.14 11.28
N GLU A 357 5.54 32.62 11.82
CA GLU A 357 6.17 31.40 11.32
C GLU A 357 5.27 30.15 11.51
N LYS A 358 4.59 30.06 12.69
CA LYS A 358 3.63 28.99 13.00
C LYS A 358 2.40 29.02 12.08
N LEU A 359 1.84 30.21 11.83
CA LEU A 359 0.72 30.39 10.90
C LEU A 359 1.12 30.10 9.45
N SER A 360 2.37 30.33 9.12
CA SER A 360 2.90 30.11 7.78
C SER A 360 2.86 28.62 7.35
N LEU A 361 2.96 27.66 8.29
CA LEU A 361 2.88 26.23 7.96
C LEU A 361 1.49 25.83 7.45
N VAL A 362 0.42 26.33 8.08
CA VAL A 362 -0.97 26.06 7.65
C VAL A 362 -1.24 26.67 6.27
N ALA A 363 -0.72 27.87 6.03
CA ALA A 363 -0.88 28.56 4.75
C ALA A 363 -0.24 27.82 3.57
N ARG A 364 0.71 26.91 3.84
CA ARG A 364 1.36 26.06 2.80
C ARG A 364 0.53 24.86 2.36
N PHE A 365 -0.51 24.52 3.11
CA PHE A 365 -1.54 23.62 2.63
C PHE A 365 -2.52 24.46 1.78
N GLY A 366 -2.40 24.34 0.46
CA GLY A 366 -3.23 25.14 -0.46
C GLY A 366 -4.72 24.82 -0.35
N VAL A 367 -5.07 23.62 0.15
CA VAL A 367 -6.46 23.21 0.42
C VAL A 367 -6.60 22.88 1.90
N SER A 368 -7.52 23.59 2.58
CA SER A 368 -7.90 23.33 3.96
C SER A 368 -9.38 22.93 4.02
N ILE A 369 -9.67 21.79 4.63
CA ILE A 369 -11.01 21.19 4.70
C ILE A 369 -11.41 21.04 6.17
N PHE A 370 -12.52 21.68 6.53
CA PHE A 370 -13.05 21.64 7.89
C PHE A 370 -14.06 20.49 8.05
N PHE A 371 -13.85 19.69 9.08
CA PHE A 371 -14.75 18.62 9.53
C PHE A 371 -15.29 19.00 10.91
N CYS A 372 -16.49 19.61 10.96
CA CYS A 372 -17.14 19.96 12.20
C CYS A 372 -17.83 18.76 12.86
N ALA A 373 -17.99 18.79 14.18
CA ALA A 373 -18.86 17.86 14.86
C ALA A 373 -20.29 17.93 14.25
N PRO A 374 -20.97 16.79 14.07
CA PRO A 374 -22.34 16.77 13.57
C PRO A 374 -23.27 17.44 14.59
N ASP A 375 -24.29 18.13 14.10
CA ASP A 375 -25.41 18.53 14.95
C ASP A 375 -26.25 17.31 15.35
N LYS A 376 -27.22 17.51 16.24
CA LYS A 376 -28.05 16.41 16.73
C LYS A 376 -28.81 15.68 15.62
N LYS A 377 -29.31 16.40 14.60
CA LYS A 377 -30.03 15.80 13.48
C LYS A 377 -29.10 14.99 12.59
N GLN A 378 -27.92 15.53 12.31
CA GLN A 378 -26.88 14.85 11.56
C GLN A 378 -26.40 13.59 12.28
N PHE A 379 -26.17 13.66 13.60
CA PHE A 379 -25.83 12.50 14.41
C PHE A 379 -26.91 11.40 14.36
N GLN A 380 -28.17 11.78 14.52
CA GLN A 380 -29.27 10.84 14.41
C GLN A 380 -29.37 10.20 13.01
N ASN A 381 -29.12 10.98 11.95
CA ASN A 381 -29.06 10.44 10.59
C ASN A 381 -27.90 9.46 10.42
N ILE A 382 -26.73 9.75 10.98
CA ILE A 382 -25.56 8.83 10.99
C ILE A 382 -25.96 7.52 11.68
N VAL A 383 -26.58 7.59 12.86
CA VAL A 383 -27.02 6.41 13.62
C VAL A 383 -28.02 5.57 12.82
N LYS A 384 -29.03 6.20 12.21
CA LYS A 384 -30.02 5.49 11.38
C LYS A 384 -29.37 4.75 10.22
N THR A 385 -28.54 5.47 9.45
CA THR A 385 -27.87 4.88 8.29
C THR A 385 -26.96 3.73 8.68
N LEU A 386 -26.24 3.84 9.80
CA LEU A 386 -25.40 2.76 10.30
C LEU A 386 -26.22 1.58 10.80
N ALA A 387 -27.34 1.82 11.50
CA ALA A 387 -28.25 0.78 11.95
C ALA A 387 -28.85 -0.02 10.78
N GLU A 388 -29.27 0.65 9.71
CA GLU A 388 -29.76 0.03 8.48
C GLU A 388 -28.67 -0.84 7.82
N ARG A 389 -27.43 -0.33 7.70
CA ARG A 389 -26.30 -1.08 7.12
C ARG A 389 -25.94 -2.33 7.91
N HIS A 390 -26.00 -2.25 9.24
CA HIS A 390 -25.70 -3.36 10.14
C HIS A 390 -26.93 -4.22 10.47
N GLN A 391 -28.07 -3.96 9.82
CA GLN A 391 -29.33 -4.71 10.00
C GLN A 391 -29.76 -4.80 11.47
N VAL A 392 -29.61 -3.69 12.22
CA VAL A 392 -30.03 -3.63 13.62
C VAL A 392 -31.55 -3.57 13.69
N GLU A 393 -32.18 -4.62 14.22
CA GLU A 393 -33.63 -4.72 14.42
C GLU A 393 -34.04 -4.00 15.72
N MET A 394 -34.31 -2.69 15.61
CA MET A 394 -34.81 -1.85 16.73
C MET A 394 -35.73 -0.76 16.18
N PRO A 395 -36.89 -0.48 16.86
CA PRO A 395 -37.74 0.64 16.48
C PRO A 395 -36.95 1.97 16.47
N GLU A 396 -37.21 2.81 15.45
CA GLU A 396 -36.46 4.06 15.24
C GLU A 396 -36.45 4.98 16.47
N GLU A 397 -37.63 5.11 17.14
CA GLU A 397 -37.73 5.96 18.34
C GLU A 397 -36.84 5.46 19.49
N GLU A 398 -36.81 4.16 19.70
CA GLU A 398 -35.98 3.51 20.72
C GLU A 398 -34.50 3.63 20.36
N LEU A 399 -34.13 3.37 19.10
CA LEU A 399 -32.76 3.51 18.58
C LEU A 399 -32.20 4.92 18.84
N LEU A 400 -32.98 5.94 18.52
CA LEU A 400 -32.56 7.33 18.69
C LEU A 400 -32.52 7.74 20.16
N LEU A 401 -33.41 7.23 20.99
CA LEU A 401 -33.39 7.47 22.43
C LEU A 401 -32.12 6.88 23.07
N GLU A 402 -31.81 5.63 22.77
CA GLU A 402 -30.62 4.95 23.29
C GLU A 402 -29.33 5.58 22.72
N ALA A 403 -29.31 5.98 21.44
CA ALA A 403 -28.19 6.70 20.85
C ALA A 403 -27.92 8.04 21.56
N ASN A 404 -28.98 8.79 21.92
CA ASN A 404 -28.82 10.04 22.67
C ASN A 404 -28.29 9.80 24.10
N LYS A 405 -28.70 8.70 24.77
CA LYS A 405 -28.12 8.34 26.07
C LYS A 405 -26.65 7.96 25.94
N TRP A 406 -26.32 7.20 24.90
CA TRP A 406 -24.97 6.75 24.63
C TRP A 406 -24.01 7.93 24.39
N GLU A 407 -24.39 8.90 23.57
CA GLU A 407 -23.55 10.06 23.24
C GLU A 407 -23.20 10.90 24.47
N LEU A 408 -24.16 11.08 25.40
CA LEU A 408 -23.93 11.81 26.65
C LEU A 408 -22.88 11.13 27.55
N GLN A 409 -22.74 9.79 27.46
CA GLN A 409 -21.82 9.02 28.27
C GLN A 409 -20.46 8.80 27.60
N HIS A 410 -20.37 8.91 26.26
CA HIS A 410 -19.23 8.45 25.47
C HIS A 410 -18.57 9.55 24.62
N GLY A 411 -18.63 10.80 25.03
CA GLY A 411 -17.81 11.87 24.48
C GLY A 411 -18.45 12.72 23.38
N GLY A 412 -19.79 12.72 23.30
CA GLY A 412 -20.52 13.68 22.47
C GLY A 412 -20.80 13.25 21.04
N LEU A 413 -21.34 14.18 20.26
CA LEU A 413 -21.83 13.92 18.90
C LEU A 413 -20.65 13.73 17.92
N SER A 414 -20.42 12.51 17.46
CA SER A 414 -19.44 12.21 16.43
C SER A 414 -19.79 10.93 15.65
N GLY A 415 -19.22 10.77 14.45
CA GLY A 415 -19.36 9.52 13.68
C GLY A 415 -18.75 8.32 14.41
N ARG A 416 -17.66 8.52 15.17
CA ARG A 416 -17.05 7.49 16.01
C ARG A 416 -18.00 7.02 17.11
N THR A 417 -18.64 7.96 17.82
CA THR A 417 -19.62 7.66 18.87
C THR A 417 -20.81 6.91 18.32
N ALA A 418 -21.29 7.27 17.14
CA ALA A 418 -22.39 6.56 16.45
C ALA A 418 -21.98 5.13 16.08
N GLN A 419 -20.78 4.93 15.50
CA GLN A 419 -20.29 3.58 15.16
C GLN A 419 -20.14 2.70 16.40
N GLN A 420 -19.52 3.22 17.46
CA GLN A 420 -19.38 2.48 18.74
C GLN A 420 -20.73 2.08 19.34
N PHE A 421 -21.74 2.91 19.20
CA PHE A 421 -23.10 2.57 19.64
C PHE A 421 -23.67 1.41 18.84
N ILE A 422 -23.55 1.44 17.52
CA ILE A 422 -24.04 0.37 16.64
C ILE A 422 -23.26 -0.93 16.89
N ASP A 423 -21.95 -0.87 17.02
CA ASP A 423 -21.11 -2.04 17.35
C ASP A 423 -21.55 -2.68 18.67
N TYR A 424 -21.86 -1.85 19.68
CA TYR A 424 -22.39 -2.33 20.97
C TYR A 424 -23.75 -3.03 20.81
N LEU A 425 -24.66 -2.50 19.99
CA LEU A 425 -25.95 -3.14 19.74
C LEU A 425 -25.79 -4.48 19.02
N CYS A 426 -24.93 -4.54 17.99
CA CYS A 426 -24.62 -5.78 17.26
C CYS A 426 -24.07 -6.85 18.20
N GLY A 427 -23.09 -6.50 19.05
CA GLY A 427 -22.51 -7.44 20.01
C GLY A 427 -23.49 -7.95 21.07
N LYS A 428 -24.57 -7.21 21.37
CA LYS A 428 -25.66 -7.69 22.24
C LYS A 428 -26.57 -8.72 21.56
N ASN A 429 -26.79 -8.56 20.26
CA ASN A 429 -27.74 -9.42 19.52
C ASN A 429 -27.14 -10.78 19.15
N GLU A 430 -25.81 -10.94 19.11
CA GLU A 430 -25.13 -12.25 18.91
C GLU A 430 -25.27 -13.20 20.11
N ASN A 431 -25.79 -12.73 21.26
CA ASN A 431 -25.99 -13.53 22.47
C ASN A 431 -27.47 -13.96 22.65
N LYS A 432 -28.31 -13.87 21.62
CA LYS A 432 -29.66 -14.44 21.55
C LYS A 432 -29.74 -15.47 20.43
#